data_c51fd2d1507468511dfd1391821f5ebb
#
_entry.id   c51fd2d1507468511dfd1391821f5ebb
#
_cell.length_a   1.000
_cell.length_b   1.000
_cell.length_c   1.000
_cell.angle_alpha   90.00
_cell.angle_beta   90.00
_cell.angle_gamma   90.00
#
_symmetry.space_group_name_H-M   'P 1'
#
loop_
_entity.id
_entity.type
_entity.pdbx_description
1 polymer ?
#
loop_
_entity_poly.entity_id
_entity_poly.type
_entity_poly.pdbx_seq_one_letter_code
_entity_poly.pdbx_strand_id
1 'polypeptide(L)'
;YAQFKYALKQRNAILKSRKGLNTIDYWDAYIVKPSLIIRGLRNEYAKTIANILKDDLSILLGQMKLSFEYEQGWQKDQELAESLKRFRDRDIKMGFTNLGIHRDNINIMTKGLPVARVLSRGELKKLCIALQIILLGIVKEKTNKSMVLLVDDLGSELDVNSQKLILSLLTKTGVQLFITSID
;
A
#
# COMPACT_ATOMS: atom_id res chain seq x y z
N TYR A 1 -5.32 11.73 7.26
CA TYR A 1 -3.93 11.56 6.83
C TYR A 1 -3.11 12.85 6.92
N ALA A 2 -3.69 14.00 6.58
CA ALA A 2 -3.02 15.31 6.69
C ALA A 2 -2.52 15.60 8.12
N GLN A 3 -3.34 15.37 9.14
CA GLN A 3 -2.96 15.54 10.55
C GLN A 3 -1.75 14.67 10.94
N PHE A 4 -1.75 13.40 10.51
CA PHE A 4 -0.62 12.51 10.72
C PHE A 4 0.66 13.03 10.07
N LYS A 5 0.60 13.42 8.78
CA LYS A 5 1.76 13.96 8.06
C LYS A 5 2.32 15.21 8.73
N TYR A 6 1.43 16.10 9.19
CA TYR A 6 1.84 17.31 9.90
C TYR A 6 2.57 16.98 11.21
N ALA A 7 1.97 16.13 12.05
CA ALA A 7 2.57 15.74 13.32
C ALA A 7 3.93 15.03 13.13
N LEU A 8 4.03 14.13 12.16
CA LEU A 8 5.26 13.44 11.82
C LEU A 8 6.36 14.44 11.36
N LYS A 9 6.00 15.43 10.55
CA LYS A 9 6.92 16.49 10.11
C LYS A 9 7.47 17.30 11.30
N GLN A 10 6.61 17.68 12.23
CA GLN A 10 7.01 18.44 13.43
C GLN A 10 7.92 17.59 14.32
N ARG A 11 7.54 16.35 14.61
CA ARG A 11 8.37 15.42 15.37
C ARG A 11 9.75 15.25 14.74
N ASN A 12 9.81 15.02 13.43
CA ASN A 12 11.08 14.84 12.72
C ASN A 12 11.94 16.11 12.71
N ALA A 13 11.34 17.31 12.68
CA ALA A 13 12.08 18.57 12.79
C ALA A 13 12.77 18.70 14.16
N ILE A 14 12.08 18.31 15.24
CA ILE A 14 12.63 18.28 16.60
C ILE A 14 13.77 17.26 16.69
N LEU A 15 13.56 16.05 16.20
CA LEU A 15 14.59 14.99 16.20
C LEU A 15 15.85 15.41 15.45
N LYS A 16 15.69 16.01 14.27
CA LYS A 16 16.80 16.45 13.41
C LYS A 16 17.57 17.62 14.03
N SER A 17 16.86 18.63 14.55
CA SER A 17 17.48 19.81 15.15
C SER A 17 17.98 19.58 16.57
N ARG A 18 17.47 18.55 17.26
CA ARG A 18 17.65 18.29 18.69
C ARG A 18 17.19 19.45 19.59
N LYS A 19 16.41 20.39 19.06
CA LYS A 19 15.83 21.50 19.79
C LYS A 19 14.37 21.20 20.12
N GLY A 20 13.93 21.52 21.33
CA GLY A 20 12.55 21.30 21.76
C GLY A 20 12.20 19.84 22.07
N LEU A 21 13.18 19.00 22.43
CA LEU A 21 12.96 17.58 22.80
C LEU A 21 11.96 17.42 23.95
N ASN A 22 11.79 18.40 24.81
CA ASN A 22 10.78 18.43 25.88
C ASN A 22 9.33 18.44 25.34
N THR A 23 9.12 18.78 24.08
CA THR A 23 7.79 18.78 23.44
C THR A 23 7.51 17.51 22.65
N ILE A 24 8.42 16.55 22.61
CA ILE A 24 8.30 15.37 21.76
C ILE A 24 7.11 14.47 22.16
N ASP A 25 6.78 14.40 23.45
CA ASP A 25 5.62 13.64 23.95
C ASP A 25 4.29 14.18 23.41
N TYR A 26 4.19 15.49 23.22
CA TYR A 26 3.03 16.10 22.61
C TYR A 26 2.86 15.61 21.16
N TRP A 27 3.92 15.60 20.39
CA TRP A 27 3.88 15.15 19.01
C TRP A 27 3.69 13.63 18.89
N ASP A 28 4.23 12.84 19.83
CA ASP A 28 3.97 11.41 19.93
C ASP A 28 2.47 11.15 20.10
N ALA A 29 1.79 11.85 21.01
CA ALA A 29 0.35 11.75 21.21
C ALA A 29 -0.45 12.13 19.95
N TYR A 30 -0.02 13.19 19.24
CA TYR A 30 -0.65 13.65 18.01
C TYR A 30 -0.50 12.65 16.83
N ILE A 31 0.55 11.82 16.83
CA ILE A 31 0.78 10.78 15.85
C ILE A 31 -0.09 9.55 16.12
N VAL A 32 -0.28 9.16 17.37
CA VAL A 32 -0.91 7.88 17.76
C VAL A 32 -2.34 7.75 17.23
N LYS A 33 -3.22 8.69 17.58
CA LYS A 33 -4.65 8.61 17.22
C LYS A 33 -4.88 8.46 15.70
N PRO A 34 -4.35 9.33 14.83
CA PRO A 34 -4.53 9.16 13.39
C PRO A 34 -3.84 7.91 12.84
N SER A 35 -2.75 7.44 13.45
CA SER A 35 -2.10 6.19 13.03
C SER A 35 -2.98 4.98 13.26
N LEU A 36 -3.67 4.88 14.39
CA LEU A 36 -4.57 3.77 14.68
C LEU A 36 -5.77 3.73 13.71
N ILE A 37 -6.33 4.90 13.39
CA ILE A 37 -7.43 5.00 12.40
C ILE A 37 -6.94 4.53 11.02
N ILE A 38 -5.78 5.02 10.56
CA ILE A 38 -5.22 4.65 9.25
C ILE A 38 -4.88 3.16 9.23
N ARG A 39 -4.31 2.61 10.30
CA ARG A 39 -4.03 1.17 10.43
C ARG A 39 -5.30 0.34 10.24
N GLY A 40 -6.38 0.72 10.94
CA GLY A 40 -7.67 0.03 10.81
C GLY A 40 -8.16 -0.01 9.38
N LEU A 41 -8.20 1.15 8.72
CA LEU A 41 -8.60 1.27 7.31
C LEU A 41 -7.71 0.46 6.36
N ARG A 42 -6.39 0.54 6.50
CA ARG A 42 -5.46 -0.20 5.62
C ARG A 42 -5.57 -1.70 5.80
N ASN A 43 -5.74 -2.19 7.03
CA ASN A 43 -5.96 -3.61 7.29
C ASN A 43 -7.28 -4.12 6.68
N GLU A 44 -8.35 -3.33 6.77
CA GLU A 44 -9.63 -3.63 6.12
C GLU A 44 -9.48 -3.70 4.59
N TYR A 45 -8.82 -2.70 3.99
CA TYR A 45 -8.56 -2.69 2.55
C TYR A 45 -7.69 -3.86 2.09
N ALA A 46 -6.66 -4.23 2.86
CA ALA A 46 -5.82 -5.38 2.52
C ALA A 46 -6.63 -6.68 2.47
N LYS A 47 -7.56 -6.88 3.39
CA LYS A 47 -8.49 -8.02 3.40
C LYS A 47 -9.44 -8.00 2.20
N THR A 48 -10.02 -6.83 1.89
CA THR A 48 -10.92 -6.66 0.74
C THR A 48 -10.20 -6.98 -0.57
N ILE A 49 -9.00 -6.44 -0.77
CA ILE A 49 -8.17 -6.71 -1.96
C ILE A 49 -7.85 -8.22 -2.08
N ALA A 50 -7.49 -8.85 -0.97
CA ALA A 50 -7.16 -10.28 -0.96
C ALA A 50 -8.36 -11.15 -1.40
N ASN A 51 -9.57 -10.82 -0.95
CA ASN A 51 -10.78 -11.54 -1.33
C ASN A 51 -11.12 -11.35 -2.82
N ILE A 52 -11.12 -10.10 -3.31
CA ILE A 52 -11.43 -9.81 -4.73
C ILE A 52 -10.41 -10.48 -5.66
N LEU A 53 -9.12 -10.44 -5.31
CA LEU A 53 -8.09 -11.13 -6.12
C LEU A 53 -8.31 -12.63 -6.21
N LYS A 54 -8.76 -13.24 -5.13
CA LYS A 54 -9.01 -14.68 -5.10
C LYS A 54 -10.22 -15.08 -5.95
N ASP A 55 -11.27 -14.28 -5.91
CA ASP A 55 -12.57 -14.63 -6.50
C ASP A 55 -12.69 -14.11 -7.95
N ASP A 56 -12.42 -12.83 -8.18
CA ASP A 56 -12.77 -12.16 -9.45
C ASP A 56 -11.60 -12.10 -10.47
N LEU A 57 -10.35 -12.08 -10.00
CA LEU A 57 -9.18 -11.91 -10.86
C LEU A 57 -8.27 -13.14 -10.93
N SER A 58 -8.73 -14.27 -10.42
CA SER A 58 -8.02 -15.56 -10.53
C SER A 58 -7.69 -15.94 -11.99
N ILE A 59 -8.55 -15.56 -12.93
CA ILE A 59 -8.34 -15.81 -14.36
C ILE A 59 -7.09 -15.11 -14.91
N LEU A 60 -6.76 -13.92 -14.40
CA LEU A 60 -5.57 -13.16 -14.81
C LEU A 60 -4.29 -13.73 -14.22
N LEU A 61 -4.38 -14.26 -13.00
CA LEU A 61 -3.25 -14.74 -12.22
C LEU A 61 -3.04 -16.26 -12.33
N GLY A 62 -3.96 -16.95 -13.01
CA GLY A 62 -3.91 -18.42 -13.15
C GLY A 62 -4.05 -19.12 -11.79
N GLN A 63 -3.31 -20.22 -11.60
CA GLN A 63 -3.32 -20.99 -10.34
C GLN A 63 -2.46 -20.37 -9.22
N MET A 64 -2.12 -19.10 -9.33
CA MET A 64 -1.24 -18.43 -8.40
C MET A 64 -1.94 -18.25 -7.04
N LYS A 65 -1.44 -18.96 -6.02
CA LYS A 65 -1.94 -18.81 -4.64
C LYS A 65 -1.23 -17.63 -3.99
N LEU A 66 -1.94 -16.52 -3.81
CA LEU A 66 -1.45 -15.33 -3.15
C LEU A 66 -1.98 -15.25 -1.73
N SER A 67 -1.15 -14.77 -0.82
CA SER A 67 -1.56 -14.34 0.51
C SER A 67 -1.14 -12.89 0.73
N PHE A 68 -1.98 -12.17 1.47
CA PHE A 68 -1.80 -10.75 1.78
C PHE A 68 -1.68 -10.60 3.29
N GLU A 69 -0.59 -10.02 3.74
CA GLU A 69 -0.37 -9.73 5.14
C GLU A 69 -0.12 -8.23 5.31
N TYR A 70 -0.99 -7.57 6.07
CA TYR A 70 -0.76 -6.19 6.46
C TYR A 70 0.21 -6.17 7.65
N GLU A 71 1.36 -5.56 7.43
CA GLU A 71 2.39 -5.35 8.42
C GLU A 71 2.31 -3.91 8.93
N GLN A 72 1.88 -3.73 10.17
CA GLN A 72 1.93 -2.42 10.80
C GLN A 72 3.39 -2.00 11.04
N GLY A 73 3.67 -0.72 10.95
CA GLY A 73 5.04 -0.19 11.05
C GLY A 73 5.61 -0.17 12.48
N TRP A 74 5.14 -1.04 13.37
CA TRP A 74 5.64 -1.28 14.74
C TRP A 74 5.26 -2.69 15.19
N GLN A 75 5.77 -3.16 16.33
CA GLN A 75 5.51 -4.52 16.81
C GLN A 75 4.02 -4.76 17.08
N LYS A 76 3.49 -5.92 16.63
CA LYS A 76 2.05 -6.25 16.69
C LYS A 76 1.50 -6.23 18.12
N ASP A 77 2.28 -6.67 19.08
CA ASP A 77 1.87 -6.87 20.48
C ASP A 77 2.18 -5.65 21.36
N GLN A 78 2.53 -4.51 20.75
CA GLN A 78 2.86 -3.29 21.49
C GLN A 78 1.99 -2.12 21.04
N GLU A 79 1.64 -1.28 21.99
CA GLU A 79 1.00 -0.01 21.71
C GLU A 79 1.98 0.93 21.00
N LEU A 80 1.49 1.69 19.99
CA LEU A 80 2.32 2.63 19.25
C LEU A 80 2.92 3.69 20.16
N ALA A 81 2.16 4.17 21.15
CA ALA A 81 2.63 5.17 22.10
C ALA A 81 3.86 4.69 22.90
N GLU A 82 3.82 3.45 23.38
CA GLU A 82 4.92 2.82 24.10
C GLU A 82 6.13 2.59 23.19
N SER A 83 5.86 2.13 21.96
CA SER A 83 6.90 1.93 20.96
C SER A 83 7.63 3.23 20.62
N LEU A 84 6.92 4.34 20.44
CA LEU A 84 7.54 5.65 20.18
C LEU A 84 8.42 6.11 21.35
N LYS A 85 7.97 5.90 22.59
CA LYS A 85 8.76 6.24 23.79
C LYS A 85 10.01 5.35 23.90
N ARG A 86 9.85 4.04 23.73
CA ARG A 86 10.94 3.06 23.83
C ARG A 86 12.05 3.29 22.80
N PHE A 87 11.70 3.68 21.60
CA PHE A 87 12.66 3.89 20.51
C PHE A 87 13.10 5.34 20.33
N ARG A 88 12.74 6.25 21.27
CA ARG A 88 13.03 7.67 21.20
C ARG A 88 14.51 7.98 21.05
N ASP A 89 15.37 7.36 21.84
CA ASP A 89 16.82 7.59 21.77
C ASP A 89 17.40 7.19 20.42
N ARG A 90 16.87 6.12 19.81
CA ARG A 90 17.21 5.72 18.46
C ARG A 90 16.76 6.77 17.45
N ASP A 91 15.53 7.25 17.56
CA ASP A 91 14.98 8.29 16.69
C ASP A 91 15.78 9.60 16.78
N ILE A 92 16.23 10.00 17.99
CA ILE A 92 17.09 11.17 18.21
C ILE A 92 18.45 10.98 17.52
N LYS A 93 19.04 9.77 17.62
CA LYS A 93 20.31 9.47 16.94
C LYS A 93 20.18 9.53 15.44
N MET A 94 19.09 8.97 14.90
CA MET A 94 18.82 8.89 13.46
C MET A 94 18.29 10.22 12.88
N GLY A 95 17.73 11.11 13.68
CA GLY A 95 17.14 12.39 13.27
C GLY A 95 15.74 12.25 12.63
N PHE A 96 15.10 11.09 12.73
CA PHE A 96 13.75 10.85 12.21
C PHE A 96 13.03 9.71 12.94
N THR A 97 11.71 9.66 12.76
CA THR A 97 10.83 8.64 13.34
C THR A 97 10.96 7.33 12.58
N ASN A 98 11.36 6.27 13.28
CA ASN A 98 11.59 4.95 12.67
C ASN A 98 10.38 4.02 12.72
N LEU A 99 9.41 4.30 13.60
CA LEU A 99 8.21 3.47 13.80
C LEU A 99 6.94 4.27 13.52
N GLY A 100 5.90 3.58 13.06
CA GLY A 100 4.59 4.17 12.83
C GLY A 100 4.02 3.86 11.46
N ILE A 101 2.83 4.40 11.19
CA ILE A 101 2.04 4.12 9.99
C ILE A 101 2.71 4.47 8.66
N HIS A 102 3.76 5.28 8.65
CA HIS A 102 4.57 5.57 7.45
C HIS A 102 5.58 4.48 7.13
N ARG A 103 5.71 3.48 7.99
CA ARG A 103 6.56 2.29 7.83
C ARG A 103 5.78 1.01 7.62
N ASP A 104 4.46 1.11 7.57
CA ASP A 104 3.63 -0.06 7.30
C ASP A 104 3.79 -0.56 5.85
N ASN A 105 3.42 -1.81 5.65
CA ASN A 105 3.50 -2.46 4.36
C ASN A 105 2.35 -3.46 4.17
N ILE A 106 2.06 -3.80 2.92
CA ILE A 106 1.27 -4.97 2.56
C ILE A 106 2.22 -5.96 1.90
N ASN A 107 2.52 -7.03 2.60
CA ASN A 107 3.34 -8.10 2.08
C ASN A 107 2.47 -9.04 1.25
N ILE A 108 2.78 -9.16 -0.04
CA ILE A 108 2.13 -10.09 -0.95
C ILE A 108 3.09 -11.27 -1.11
N MET A 109 2.60 -12.46 -0.75
CA MET A 109 3.40 -13.67 -0.72
C MET A 109 2.81 -14.73 -1.64
N THR A 110 3.67 -15.57 -2.19
CA THR A 110 3.31 -16.81 -2.87
C THR A 110 4.30 -17.90 -2.50
N LYS A 111 3.82 -19.11 -2.24
CA LYS A 111 4.67 -20.24 -1.78
C LYS A 111 5.55 -19.88 -0.57
N GLY A 112 5.05 -19.04 0.33
CA GLY A 112 5.77 -18.60 1.53
C GLY A 112 6.89 -17.56 1.29
N LEU A 113 7.04 -17.04 0.08
CA LEU A 113 8.05 -16.05 -0.29
C LEU A 113 7.40 -14.77 -0.86
N PRO A 114 8.05 -13.60 -0.73
CA PRO A 114 7.60 -12.36 -1.38
C PRO A 114 7.45 -12.56 -2.89
N VAL A 115 6.34 -12.08 -3.47
CA VAL A 115 6.07 -12.22 -4.91
C VAL A 115 7.20 -11.67 -5.78
N ALA A 116 7.85 -10.61 -5.36
CA ALA A 116 8.99 -10.02 -6.08
C ALA A 116 10.20 -10.96 -6.23
N ARG A 117 10.29 -12.03 -5.43
CA ARG A 117 11.36 -13.04 -5.51
C ARG A 117 11.00 -14.27 -6.33
N VAL A 118 9.71 -14.48 -6.56
CA VAL A 118 9.20 -15.74 -7.15
C VAL A 118 8.63 -15.52 -8.54
N LEU A 119 7.93 -14.40 -8.75
CA LEU A 119 7.23 -14.13 -9.99
C LEU A 119 8.17 -13.57 -11.06
N SER A 120 7.92 -13.97 -12.30
CA SER A 120 8.50 -13.36 -13.49
C SER A 120 8.02 -11.90 -13.64
N ARG A 121 8.70 -11.12 -14.47
CA ARG A 121 8.30 -9.73 -14.74
C ARG A 121 6.88 -9.63 -15.30
N GLY A 122 6.51 -10.50 -16.24
CA GLY A 122 5.16 -10.57 -16.78
C GLY A 122 4.10 -10.92 -15.75
N GLU A 123 4.37 -11.86 -14.82
CA GLU A 123 3.47 -12.19 -13.73
C GLU A 123 3.33 -11.04 -12.73
N LEU A 124 4.42 -10.35 -12.40
CA LEU A 124 4.38 -9.15 -11.56
C LEU A 124 3.56 -8.04 -12.23
N LYS A 125 3.71 -7.83 -13.54
CA LYS A 125 2.93 -6.85 -14.29
C LYS A 125 1.44 -7.18 -14.26
N LYS A 126 1.06 -8.46 -14.48
CA LYS A 126 -0.33 -8.92 -14.34
C LYS A 126 -0.87 -8.66 -12.95
N LEU A 127 -0.11 -8.97 -11.91
CA LEU A 127 -0.50 -8.71 -10.53
C LEU A 127 -0.69 -7.21 -10.25
N CYS A 128 0.22 -6.36 -10.72
CA CYS A 128 0.08 -4.90 -10.58
C CYS A 128 -1.18 -4.37 -11.25
N ILE A 129 -1.47 -4.83 -12.47
CA ILE A 129 -2.68 -4.43 -13.20
C ILE A 129 -3.94 -4.93 -12.48
N ALA A 130 -3.94 -6.19 -12.00
CA ALA A 130 -5.04 -6.72 -11.21
C ALA A 130 -5.32 -5.87 -9.97
N LEU A 131 -4.28 -5.47 -9.23
CA LEU A 131 -4.42 -4.58 -8.07
C LEU A 131 -4.98 -3.21 -8.45
N GLN A 132 -4.57 -2.65 -9.59
CA GLN A 132 -5.11 -1.38 -10.08
C GLN A 132 -6.59 -1.48 -10.44
N ILE A 133 -7.02 -2.56 -11.11
CA ILE A 133 -8.42 -2.82 -11.43
C ILE A 133 -9.27 -2.89 -10.15
N ILE A 134 -8.80 -3.61 -9.13
CA ILE A 134 -9.48 -3.71 -7.83
C ILE A 134 -9.60 -2.34 -7.18
N LEU A 135 -8.51 -1.58 -7.12
CA LEU A 135 -8.51 -0.24 -6.52
C LEU A 135 -9.47 0.70 -7.23
N LEU A 136 -9.54 0.65 -8.58
CA LEU A 136 -10.50 1.40 -9.36
C LEU A 136 -11.94 1.03 -9.00
N GLY A 137 -12.25 -0.27 -8.88
CA GLY A 137 -13.56 -0.75 -8.47
C GLY A 137 -13.97 -0.22 -7.09
N ILE A 138 -13.08 -0.36 -6.11
CA ILE A 138 -13.32 0.11 -4.73
C ILE A 138 -13.53 1.64 -4.69
N VAL A 139 -12.70 2.41 -5.40
CA VAL A 139 -12.81 3.87 -5.42
C VAL A 139 -14.08 4.31 -6.12
N LYS A 140 -14.42 3.70 -7.25
CA LYS A 140 -15.65 3.98 -8.00
C LYS A 140 -16.88 3.75 -7.14
N GLU A 141 -16.97 2.60 -6.48
CA GLU A 141 -18.08 2.26 -5.59
C GLU A 141 -18.24 3.26 -4.43
N LYS A 142 -17.12 3.64 -3.80
CA LYS A 142 -17.15 4.53 -2.63
C LYS A 142 -17.36 6.01 -2.97
N THR A 143 -16.94 6.47 -4.14
CA THR A 143 -16.93 7.91 -4.44
C THR A 143 -17.96 8.32 -5.50
N ASN A 144 -18.46 7.38 -6.28
CA ASN A 144 -19.31 7.62 -7.45
C ASN A 144 -18.76 8.67 -8.43
N LYS A 145 -17.42 8.80 -8.48
CA LYS A 145 -16.73 9.77 -9.35
C LYS A 145 -16.31 9.14 -10.67
N SER A 146 -16.33 9.94 -11.73
CA SER A 146 -15.67 9.57 -12.98
C SER A 146 -14.17 9.45 -12.76
N MET A 147 -13.57 8.39 -13.31
CA MET A 147 -12.14 8.11 -13.16
C MET A 147 -11.51 7.92 -14.52
N VAL A 148 -10.22 8.22 -14.59
CA VAL A 148 -9.36 7.99 -15.74
C VAL A 148 -8.24 7.05 -15.33
N LEU A 149 -8.00 5.99 -16.09
CA LEU A 149 -6.87 5.11 -15.91
C LEU A 149 -5.87 5.30 -17.04
N LEU A 150 -4.62 5.52 -16.65
CA LEU A 150 -3.49 5.60 -17.58
C LEU A 150 -2.68 4.30 -17.44
N VAL A 151 -2.50 3.58 -18.54
CA VAL A 151 -1.68 2.36 -18.60
C VAL A 151 -0.57 2.60 -19.62
N ASP A 152 0.64 2.72 -19.11
CA ASP A 152 1.81 2.93 -19.95
C ASP A 152 2.42 1.59 -20.37
N ASP A 153 2.75 1.48 -21.64
CA ASP A 153 3.43 0.33 -22.25
C ASP A 153 2.78 -1.02 -21.88
N LEU A 154 1.50 -1.18 -22.19
CA LEU A 154 0.78 -2.42 -21.91
C LEU A 154 1.43 -3.65 -22.57
N GLY A 155 1.98 -3.48 -23.78
CA GLY A 155 2.57 -4.54 -24.60
C GLY A 155 3.83 -5.17 -24.00
N SER A 156 4.62 -4.41 -23.26
CA SER A 156 5.89 -4.87 -22.70
C SER A 156 5.70 -6.01 -21.70
N GLU A 157 6.56 -7.02 -21.79
CA GLU A 157 6.65 -8.15 -20.84
C GLU A 157 5.40 -9.05 -20.76
N LEU A 158 4.39 -8.85 -21.62
CA LEU A 158 3.16 -9.64 -21.64
C LEU A 158 2.98 -10.36 -22.99
N ASP A 159 2.57 -11.62 -22.92
CA ASP A 159 2.12 -12.36 -24.10
C ASP A 159 0.78 -11.82 -24.63
N VAL A 160 0.51 -12.05 -25.92
CA VAL A 160 -0.69 -11.55 -26.62
C VAL A 160 -2.00 -11.95 -25.93
N ASN A 161 -2.08 -13.17 -25.38
CA ASN A 161 -3.28 -13.64 -24.70
C ASN A 161 -3.50 -12.88 -23.39
N SER A 162 -2.44 -12.65 -22.63
CA SER A 162 -2.47 -11.83 -21.42
C SER A 162 -2.88 -10.38 -21.71
N GLN A 163 -2.36 -9.78 -22.80
CA GLN A 163 -2.75 -8.44 -23.22
C GLN A 163 -4.25 -8.35 -23.54
N LYS A 164 -4.78 -9.30 -24.34
CA LYS A 164 -6.21 -9.36 -24.69
C LYS A 164 -7.08 -9.52 -23.44
N LEU A 165 -6.67 -10.37 -22.52
CA LEU A 165 -7.40 -10.59 -21.27
C LEU A 165 -7.43 -9.32 -20.41
N ILE A 166 -6.30 -8.67 -20.25
CA ILE A 166 -6.19 -7.43 -19.50
C ILE A 166 -7.07 -6.34 -20.12
N LEU A 167 -7.01 -6.17 -21.43
CA LEU A 167 -7.85 -5.19 -22.15
C LEU A 167 -9.34 -5.47 -21.91
N SER A 168 -9.75 -6.74 -21.98
CA SER A 168 -11.12 -7.14 -21.67
C SER A 168 -11.54 -6.81 -20.25
N LEU A 169 -10.65 -6.99 -19.26
CA LEU A 169 -10.93 -6.65 -17.86
C LEU A 169 -10.98 -5.13 -17.65
N LEU A 170 -10.07 -4.40 -18.24
CA LEU A 170 -10.01 -2.94 -18.16
C LEU A 170 -11.27 -2.28 -18.77
N THR A 171 -11.72 -2.75 -19.94
CA THR A 171 -12.93 -2.21 -20.58
C THR A 171 -14.19 -2.45 -19.73
N LYS A 172 -14.26 -3.57 -19.00
CA LYS A 172 -15.38 -3.88 -18.08
C LYS A 172 -15.45 -2.92 -16.87
N THR A 173 -14.37 -2.21 -16.54
CA THR A 173 -14.38 -1.26 -15.41
C THR A 173 -15.29 -0.06 -15.67
N GLY A 174 -15.58 0.25 -16.96
CA GLY A 174 -16.40 1.40 -17.34
C GLY A 174 -15.77 2.75 -16.96
N VAL A 175 -14.42 2.81 -16.90
CA VAL A 175 -13.66 4.05 -16.72
C VAL A 175 -13.05 4.49 -18.05
N GLN A 176 -12.70 5.76 -18.18
CA GLN A 176 -11.95 6.24 -19.34
C GLN A 176 -10.52 5.71 -19.31
N LEU A 177 -10.07 5.07 -20.39
CA LEU A 177 -8.77 4.44 -20.49
C LEU A 177 -7.88 5.17 -21.49
N PHE A 178 -6.63 5.41 -21.11
CA PHE A 178 -5.56 5.79 -22.03
C PHE A 178 -4.46 4.73 -21.90
N ILE A 179 -4.16 4.08 -23.00
CA ILE A 179 -3.18 2.99 -23.04
C ILE A 179 -2.15 3.33 -24.10
N THR A 180 -0.87 3.23 -23.74
CA THR A 180 0.22 3.28 -24.71
C THR A 180 0.75 1.86 -24.96
N SER A 181 1.24 1.61 -26.17
CA SER A 181 1.95 0.40 -26.55
C SER A 181 3.05 0.77 -27.53
N ILE A 182 4.17 0.10 -27.41
CA ILE A 182 5.23 0.15 -28.41
C ILE A 182 4.98 -1.05 -29.34
N ASP A 183 4.83 -0.80 -30.65
CA ASP A 183 4.68 -1.83 -31.67
C ASP A 183 5.97 -2.64 -31.84
#